data_b6fb952e7f54f98c8d24c76142a4b327
#
_entry.id   b6fb952e7f54f98c8d24c76142a4b327
#
_cell.length_a   1.000
_cell.length_b   1.000
_cell.length_c   1.000
_cell.angle_alpha   90.00
_cell.angle_beta   90.00
_cell.angle_gamma   90.00
#
_symmetry.space_group_name_H-M   'P 1'
#
loop_
_entity.id
_entity.type
_entity.pdbx_description
1 polymer ?
#
loop_
_entity_poly.entity_id
_entity_poly.type
_entity_poly.pdbx_seq_one_letter_code
_entity_poly.pdbx_strand_id
1 'polypeptide(L)'
;MLFSPIICQHYKILNIHPALPDGPKGTWKTVIKELIKKESKFSGVSLHLMTPDLDEGPNLSFCKFSINDNNLHEYWEDAKKCPNSIEETKLFKKIREIIVKNERNLLLETLDKISSNEIDIDKPNQYDLSDSF
;
A
#
# COMPACT_ATOMS: atom_id res chain seq x y z
N MET A 1 6.01 -10.92 3.98
CA MET A 1 7.15 -11.85 3.96
C MET A 1 8.22 -11.37 4.92
N LEU A 2 8.73 -12.25 5.74
CA LEU A 2 9.82 -11.93 6.67
C LEU A 2 11.14 -12.46 6.11
N PHE A 3 12.14 -11.58 6.06
CA PHE A 3 13.49 -11.94 5.67
C PHE A 3 14.34 -12.13 6.92
N SER A 4 15.36 -13.00 6.82
CA SER A 4 16.26 -13.20 7.94
C SER A 4 17.08 -11.92 8.22
N PRO A 5 17.46 -11.68 9.49
CA PRO A 5 18.31 -10.53 9.82
C PRO A 5 19.61 -10.49 9.03
N ILE A 6 20.19 -11.66 8.72
CA ILE A 6 21.44 -11.74 7.94
C ILE A 6 21.23 -11.18 6.54
N ILE A 7 20.12 -11.53 5.86
CA ILE A 7 19.81 -11.01 4.54
C ILE A 7 19.61 -9.51 4.59
N CYS A 8 18.89 -8.99 5.59
CA CYS A 8 18.66 -7.56 5.74
C CYS A 8 19.95 -6.77 5.98
N GLN A 9 20.96 -7.36 6.61
CA GLN A 9 22.25 -6.71 6.83
C GLN A 9 23.09 -6.60 5.55
N HIS A 10 22.98 -7.56 4.64
CA HIS A 10 23.81 -7.62 3.44
C HIS A 10 23.18 -6.98 2.20
N TYR A 11 21.84 -6.86 2.17
CA TYR A 11 21.11 -6.40 0.99
C TYR A 11 20.13 -5.30 1.35
N LYS A 12 19.91 -4.39 0.41
CA LYS A 12 18.81 -3.42 0.49
C LYS A 12 17.54 -4.11 -0.02
N ILE A 13 16.62 -4.40 0.89
CA ILE A 13 15.37 -5.10 0.58
C ILE A 13 14.22 -4.14 0.72
N LEU A 14 13.41 -4.04 -0.35
CA LEU A 14 12.19 -3.25 -0.34
C LEU A 14 10.99 -4.16 -0.07
N ASN A 15 10.08 -3.70 0.77
CA ASN A 15 8.84 -4.39 1.03
C ASN A 15 7.66 -3.49 0.68
N ILE A 16 6.69 -4.06 -0.06
CA ILE A 16 5.47 -3.35 -0.42
C ILE A 16 4.41 -3.63 0.64
N HIS A 17 3.77 -2.57 1.13
CA HIS A 17 2.66 -2.66 2.06
C HIS A 17 1.39 -2.10 1.39
N PRO A 18 0.24 -2.81 1.51
CA PRO A 18 -0.99 -2.41 0.82
C PRO A 18 -1.77 -1.31 1.54
N ALA A 19 -1.09 -0.41 2.20
CA ALA A 19 -1.68 0.72 2.92
C ALA A 19 -0.69 1.89 2.96
N LEU A 20 -1.21 3.05 3.37
CA LEU A 20 -0.37 4.21 3.67
C LEU A 20 0.51 3.91 4.89
N PRO A 21 1.63 4.64 5.09
CA PRO A 21 2.51 4.44 6.24
C PRO A 21 1.79 4.46 7.59
N ASP A 22 0.79 5.33 7.73
CA ASP A 22 -0.03 5.46 8.94
C ASP A 22 -1.38 4.74 8.81
N GLY A 23 -1.55 3.94 7.78
CA GLY A 23 -2.79 3.24 7.51
C GLY A 23 -2.93 1.92 8.25
N PRO A 24 -3.95 1.13 7.91
CA PRO A 24 -4.18 -0.17 8.54
C PRO A 24 -2.98 -1.10 8.43
N LYS A 25 -2.77 -1.91 9.44
CA LYS A 25 -1.70 -2.90 9.51
C LYS A 25 -2.22 -4.31 9.22
N GLY A 26 -1.32 -5.22 8.93
CA GLY A 26 -1.64 -6.62 8.71
C GLY A 26 -1.65 -7.02 7.24
N THR A 27 -2.36 -8.11 6.93
CA THR A 27 -2.44 -8.62 5.56
C THR A 27 -3.31 -7.71 4.68
N TRP A 28 -3.19 -7.86 3.37
CA TRP A 28 -4.00 -7.08 2.44
C TRP A 28 -5.51 -7.28 2.66
N LYS A 29 -5.93 -8.49 3.05
CA LYS A 29 -7.35 -8.76 3.36
C LYS A 29 -7.82 -7.98 4.59
N THR A 30 -7.01 -7.98 5.64
CA THR A 30 -7.30 -7.23 6.87
C THR A 30 -7.38 -5.74 6.58
N VAL A 31 -6.43 -5.23 5.79
CA VAL A 31 -6.40 -3.81 5.40
C VAL A 31 -7.68 -3.42 4.68
N ILE A 32 -8.09 -4.18 3.65
CA ILE A 32 -9.30 -3.84 2.88
C ILE A 32 -10.55 -3.92 3.74
N LYS A 33 -10.68 -4.93 4.59
CA LYS A 33 -11.81 -5.04 5.51
C LYS A 33 -11.91 -3.81 6.41
N GLU A 34 -10.78 -3.36 6.93
CA GLU A 34 -10.75 -2.20 7.80
C GLU A 34 -11.13 -0.91 7.07
N LEU A 35 -10.63 -0.74 5.85
CA LEU A 35 -10.99 0.39 4.99
C LEU A 35 -12.50 0.44 4.75
N ILE A 36 -13.11 -0.70 4.48
CA ILE A 36 -14.56 -0.77 4.22
C ILE A 36 -15.35 -0.52 5.51
N LYS A 37 -14.96 -1.11 6.63
CA LYS A 37 -15.63 -0.92 7.91
C LYS A 37 -15.60 0.53 8.38
N LYS A 38 -14.51 1.23 8.14
CA LYS A 38 -14.35 2.64 8.51
C LYS A 38 -14.89 3.60 7.46
N GLU A 39 -15.44 3.09 6.37
CA GLU A 39 -15.92 3.88 5.25
C GLU A 39 -14.88 4.90 4.77
N SER A 40 -13.65 4.45 4.63
CA SER A 40 -12.52 5.28 4.22
C SER A 40 -12.71 5.80 2.79
N LYS A 41 -12.40 7.07 2.57
CA LYS A 41 -12.49 7.69 1.25
C LYS A 41 -11.20 7.52 0.45
N PHE A 42 -10.10 7.38 1.14
CA PHE A 42 -8.76 7.26 0.55
C PHE A 42 -8.03 6.09 1.16
N SER A 43 -7.11 5.54 0.41
CA SER A 43 -6.12 4.61 0.88
C SER A 43 -4.82 4.87 0.14
N GLY A 44 -3.89 3.98 0.21
CA GLY A 44 -2.63 4.09 -0.48
C GLY A 44 -1.84 2.80 -0.41
N VAL A 45 -0.66 2.86 -0.95
CA VAL A 45 0.34 1.80 -0.86
C VAL A 45 1.67 2.45 -0.50
N SER A 46 2.56 1.69 0.12
CA SER A 46 3.85 2.19 0.56
C SER A 46 4.95 1.18 0.32
N LEU A 47 6.17 1.70 0.13
CA LEU A 47 7.40 0.92 0.07
C LEU A 47 8.26 1.32 1.25
N HIS A 48 8.75 0.34 1.98
CA HIS A 48 9.68 0.58 3.07
C HIS A 48 10.86 -0.38 2.99
N LEU A 49 11.95 0.03 3.63
CA LEU A 49 13.14 -0.80 3.73
C LEU A 49 12.97 -1.82 4.83
N MET A 50 13.41 -3.05 4.58
CA MET A 50 13.47 -4.08 5.60
C MET A 50 14.71 -3.84 6.47
N THR A 51 14.57 -4.07 7.77
CA THR A 51 15.68 -3.99 8.72
C THR A 51 15.88 -5.31 9.44
N PRO A 52 17.07 -5.56 10.04
CA PRO A 52 17.30 -6.76 10.84
C PRO A 52 16.41 -6.90 12.08
N ASP A 53 15.81 -5.81 12.53
CA ASP A 53 15.07 -5.75 13.79
C ASP A 53 13.63 -6.27 13.69
N LEU A 54 13.25 -6.94 12.62
CA LEU A 54 11.92 -7.52 12.38
C LEU A 54 10.78 -6.52 12.22
N ASP A 55 10.96 -5.29 12.64
CA ASP A 55 9.99 -4.24 12.44
C ASP A 55 10.08 -3.68 11.03
N GLU A 56 9.01 -3.02 10.62
CA GLU A 56 9.02 -2.28 9.37
C GLU A 56 10.12 -1.22 9.42
N GLY A 57 11.00 -1.26 8.43
CA GLY A 57 12.03 -0.26 8.31
C GLY A 57 11.47 1.10 7.89
N PRO A 58 12.33 2.10 7.68
CA PRO A 58 11.89 3.42 7.29
C PRO A 58 11.16 3.40 5.95
N ASN A 59 10.14 4.24 5.84
CA ASN A 59 9.35 4.38 4.63
C ASN A 59 10.15 5.12 3.56
N LEU A 60 10.23 4.51 2.38
CA LEU A 60 10.96 5.11 1.27
C LEU A 60 10.03 5.95 0.39
N SER A 61 8.89 5.40 0.01
CA SER A 61 7.93 6.07 -0.86
C SER A 61 6.51 5.58 -0.59
N PHE A 62 5.54 6.37 -1.02
CA PHE A 62 4.13 6.00 -0.94
C PHE A 62 3.33 6.72 -2.00
N CYS A 63 2.13 6.23 -2.28
CA CYS A 63 1.14 6.98 -3.04
C CYS A 63 -0.23 6.83 -2.40
N LYS A 64 -1.02 7.89 -2.47
CA LYS A 64 -2.38 7.98 -1.96
C LYS A 64 -3.35 8.04 -3.12
N PHE A 65 -4.46 7.35 -3.00
CA PHE A 65 -5.49 7.33 -4.05
C PHE A 65 -6.89 7.22 -3.42
N SER A 66 -7.89 7.65 -4.20
CA SER A 66 -9.28 7.54 -3.80
C SER A 66 -9.79 6.10 -3.96
N ILE A 67 -10.59 5.65 -3.01
CA ILE A 67 -11.32 4.38 -3.09
C ILE A 67 -12.83 4.57 -3.01
N ASN A 68 -13.27 5.82 -3.05
CA ASN A 68 -14.69 6.15 -2.98
C ASN A 68 -15.00 7.34 -3.90
N ASP A 69 -14.66 7.20 -5.19
CA ASP A 69 -15.04 8.17 -6.20
C ASP A 69 -16.43 7.84 -6.77
N ASN A 70 -16.92 8.68 -7.69
CA ASN A 70 -18.25 8.50 -8.29
C ASN A 70 -18.41 7.14 -8.99
N ASN A 71 -17.33 6.58 -9.52
CA ASN A 71 -17.39 5.28 -10.21
C ASN A 71 -17.54 4.12 -9.24
N LEU A 72 -17.22 4.31 -7.97
CA LEU A 72 -17.27 3.28 -6.94
C LEU A 72 -18.48 3.40 -6.03
N HIS A 73 -19.28 4.44 -6.17
CA HIS A 73 -20.40 4.71 -5.27
C HIS A 73 -21.38 3.52 -5.15
N GLU A 74 -21.75 2.92 -6.27
CA GLU A 74 -22.66 1.78 -6.26
C GLU A 74 -22.08 0.57 -5.53
N TYR A 75 -20.79 0.33 -5.69
CA TYR A 75 -20.10 -0.76 -4.98
C TYR A 75 -20.15 -0.55 -3.48
N TRP A 76 -19.97 0.69 -3.01
CA TRP A 76 -20.07 1.02 -1.59
C TRP A 76 -21.48 0.84 -1.06
N GLU A 77 -22.48 1.27 -1.79
CA GLU A 77 -23.88 1.10 -1.38
C GLU A 77 -24.24 -0.39 -1.29
N ASP A 78 -23.82 -1.21 -2.24
CA ASP A 78 -24.06 -2.65 -2.21
C ASP A 78 -23.35 -3.33 -1.03
N ALA A 79 -22.14 -2.90 -0.72
CA ALA A 79 -21.36 -3.47 0.37
C ALA A 79 -21.99 -3.20 1.74
N LYS A 80 -22.64 -2.05 1.92
CA LYS A 80 -23.36 -1.72 3.17
C LYS A 80 -24.48 -2.69 3.49
N LYS A 81 -25.02 -3.35 2.49
CA LYS A 81 -26.09 -4.34 2.65
C LYS A 81 -25.58 -5.71 3.09
N CYS A 82 -24.26 -5.92 3.08
CA CYS A 82 -23.64 -7.21 3.36
C CYS A 82 -22.53 -7.09 4.41
N PRO A 83 -22.83 -6.58 5.62
CA PRO A 83 -21.78 -6.30 6.63
C PRO A 83 -21.05 -7.55 7.13
N ASN A 84 -21.67 -8.72 7.01
CA ASN A 84 -21.08 -9.98 7.47
C ASN A 84 -20.33 -10.74 6.36
N SER A 85 -20.38 -10.22 5.13
CA SER A 85 -19.82 -10.88 3.95
C SER A 85 -18.94 -9.93 3.12
N ILE A 86 -18.23 -9.05 3.80
CA ILE A 86 -17.41 -8.00 3.15
C ILE A 86 -16.46 -8.58 2.11
N GLU A 87 -15.79 -9.70 2.42
CA GLU A 87 -14.84 -10.34 1.49
C GLU A 87 -15.47 -10.83 0.20
N GLU A 88 -16.78 -11.08 0.19
CA GLU A 88 -17.49 -11.58 -0.97
C GLU A 88 -18.05 -10.46 -1.84
N THR A 89 -17.96 -9.22 -1.41
CA THR A 89 -18.51 -8.08 -2.13
C THR A 89 -17.67 -7.71 -3.35
N LYS A 90 -18.33 -7.08 -4.33
CA LYS A 90 -17.63 -6.52 -5.48
C LYS A 90 -16.72 -5.37 -5.08
N LEU A 91 -17.08 -4.61 -4.05
CA LEU A 91 -16.25 -3.53 -3.52
C LEU A 91 -14.90 -4.07 -3.05
N PHE A 92 -14.89 -5.16 -2.28
CA PHE A 92 -13.67 -5.78 -1.79
C PHE A 92 -12.71 -6.12 -2.95
N LYS A 93 -13.24 -6.76 -3.98
CA LYS A 93 -12.47 -7.12 -5.16
C LYS A 93 -11.96 -5.90 -5.91
N LYS A 94 -12.80 -4.88 -6.01
CA LYS A 94 -12.43 -3.65 -6.72
C LYS A 94 -11.32 -2.89 -6.00
N ILE A 95 -11.40 -2.78 -4.70
CA ILE A 95 -10.33 -2.15 -3.90
C ILE A 95 -9.03 -2.94 -4.05
N ARG A 96 -9.10 -4.28 -4.04
CA ARG A 96 -7.93 -5.12 -4.26
C ARG A 96 -7.26 -4.83 -5.61
N GLU A 97 -8.05 -4.72 -6.68
CA GLU A 97 -7.53 -4.38 -8.01
C GLU A 97 -6.83 -3.02 -8.01
N ILE A 98 -7.43 -2.03 -7.37
CA ILE A 98 -6.86 -0.68 -7.27
C ILE A 98 -5.52 -0.72 -6.53
N ILE A 99 -5.48 -1.43 -5.40
CA ILE A 99 -4.27 -1.57 -4.60
C ILE A 99 -3.15 -2.22 -5.42
N VAL A 100 -3.43 -3.36 -6.06
CA VAL A 100 -2.43 -4.09 -6.85
C VAL A 100 -1.86 -3.23 -7.98
N LYS A 101 -2.73 -2.49 -8.68
CA LYS A 101 -2.29 -1.58 -9.74
C LYS A 101 -1.34 -0.51 -9.20
N ASN A 102 -1.69 0.08 -8.08
CA ASN A 102 -0.88 1.14 -7.48
C ASN A 102 0.40 0.61 -6.85
N GLU A 103 0.40 -0.61 -6.30
CA GLU A 103 1.62 -1.26 -5.84
C GLU A 103 2.64 -1.40 -6.97
N ARG A 104 2.18 -1.86 -8.14
CA ARG A 104 3.03 -1.99 -9.31
C ARG A 104 3.58 -0.63 -9.75
N ASN A 105 2.71 0.35 -9.88
CA ASN A 105 3.10 1.68 -10.33
C ASN A 105 4.09 2.34 -9.35
N LEU A 106 3.84 2.20 -8.05
CA LEU A 106 4.73 2.73 -7.03
C LEU A 106 6.12 2.08 -7.10
N LEU A 107 6.17 0.76 -7.23
CA LEU A 107 7.42 0.05 -7.32
C LEU A 107 8.24 0.50 -8.53
N LEU A 108 7.63 0.54 -9.71
CA LEU A 108 8.30 0.93 -10.94
C LEU A 108 8.78 2.37 -10.89
N GLU A 109 7.96 3.28 -10.41
CA GLU A 109 8.31 4.70 -10.30
C GLU A 109 9.43 4.91 -9.29
N THR A 110 9.37 4.22 -8.15
CA THR A 110 10.41 4.31 -7.13
C THR A 110 11.74 3.80 -7.63
N LEU A 111 11.76 2.65 -8.32
CA LEU A 111 12.97 2.09 -8.90
C LEU A 111 13.56 3.02 -9.96
N ASP A 112 12.73 3.63 -10.79
CA ASP A 112 13.17 4.59 -11.79
C ASP A 112 13.84 5.80 -11.14
N LYS A 113 13.23 6.34 -10.08
CA LYS A 113 13.78 7.48 -9.36
C LYS A 113 15.04 7.16 -8.57
N ILE A 114 15.18 5.94 -8.08
CA ILE A 114 16.45 5.48 -7.48
C ILE A 114 17.53 5.44 -8.56
N SER A 115 17.20 4.90 -9.71
CA SER A 115 18.11 4.79 -10.85
C SER A 115 18.61 6.15 -11.35
N SER A 116 17.75 7.16 -11.32
CA SER A 116 18.09 8.53 -11.75
C SER A 116 18.64 9.41 -10.62
N ASN A 117 18.89 8.85 -9.45
CA ASN A 117 19.37 9.54 -8.26
C ASN A 117 18.40 10.61 -7.69
N GLU A 118 17.14 10.56 -8.03
CA GLU A 118 16.12 11.44 -7.43
C GLU A 118 15.70 10.95 -6.04
N ILE A 119 15.80 9.65 -5.80
CA ILE A 119 15.57 9.03 -4.50
C ILE A 119 16.85 8.37 -4.04
N ASP A 120 17.32 8.70 -2.83
CA ASP A 120 18.46 8.07 -2.20
C ASP A 120 17.97 6.99 -1.24
N ILE A 121 18.23 5.73 -1.57
CA ILE A 121 17.80 4.59 -0.76
C ILE A 121 18.48 4.54 0.61
N ASP A 122 19.64 5.18 0.74
CA ASP A 122 20.38 5.25 2.00
C ASP A 122 19.87 6.40 2.91
N LYS A 123 19.03 7.26 2.37
CA LYS A 123 18.42 8.38 3.09
C LYS A 123 16.90 8.39 2.86
N PRO A 124 16.16 7.41 3.41
CA PRO A 124 14.71 7.35 3.23
C PRO A 124 14.05 8.60 3.77
N ASN A 125 13.13 9.18 2.99
CA ASN A 125 12.50 10.45 3.31
C ASN A 125 11.01 10.48 2.97
N GLN A 126 10.35 9.34 2.96
CA GLN A 126 8.91 9.21 2.69
C GLN A 126 8.47 10.00 1.45
N TYR A 127 9.07 9.70 0.31
CA TYR A 127 8.74 10.38 -0.94
C TYR A 127 7.28 10.13 -1.33
N ASP A 128 6.52 11.21 -1.50
CA ASP A 128 5.14 11.15 -1.96
C ASP A 128 5.11 11.12 -3.48
N LEU A 129 4.72 9.99 -4.05
CA LEU A 129 4.63 9.78 -5.48
C LEU A 129 3.17 9.73 -5.98
N SER A 130 2.23 10.27 -5.21
CA SER A 130 0.80 10.24 -5.55
C SER A 130 0.47 10.88 -6.90
N ASP A 131 1.22 11.88 -7.31
CA ASP A 131 1.00 12.60 -8.57
C ASP A 131 1.92 12.14 -9.70
N SER A 132 2.69 11.08 -9.51
CA SER A 132 3.70 10.65 -10.48
C SER A 132 3.16 9.69 -11.56
N PHE A 133 1.94 9.19 -11.37
CA PHE A 133 1.32 8.25 -12.31
C PHE A 133 -0.21 8.20 -12.20
#